data_b93e358c9257c927bbc49c84f623fd3f
#
_entry.id   b93e358c9257c927bbc49c84f623fd3f
#
_cell.length_a   1.000
_cell.length_b   1.000
_cell.length_c   1.000
_cell.angle_alpha   90.00
_cell.angle_beta   90.00
_cell.angle_gamma   90.00
#
_symmetry.space_group_name_H-M   'P 1'
#
loop_
_entity.id
_entity.type
_entity.pdbx_description
1 polymer ?
#
loop_
_entity_poly.entity_id
_entity_poly.type
_entity_poly.pdbx_seq_one_letter_code
_entity_poly.pdbx_strand_id
1 'polypeptide(L)'
;MRHGESEGNVDDTVYETVPDHALSLTDRGIRQAAATGQRLRDLLDGESVMVYASPYIRSKQTIEALDLGVGLDDVRFEPRLREQDWANFQDPADVAAQKARRDEYGHFYYRFTQGESGSDVYDRVSTFLESMFRNFETHSAPRNLLIVTHGLTMRLFCMRWFHWSVEYFEALQNPANGDVVVLELQADFRYRLARPFNQWDRDYVPSARERSSWR
;
A
#
# COMPACT_ATOMS: atom_id res chain seq x y z
N MET A 1 -0.54 1.11 5.55
CA MET A 1 -1.02 2.50 5.36
C MET A 1 -0.65 2.99 3.97
N ARG A 2 -1.59 3.66 3.27
CA ARG A 2 -1.29 4.38 2.05
C ARG A 2 -0.71 5.77 2.39
N HIS A 3 0.28 6.25 1.62
CA HIS A 3 0.80 7.61 1.77
C HIS A 3 -0.31 8.67 1.64
N GLY A 4 -0.09 9.86 2.19
CA GLY A 4 -0.96 11.02 2.01
C GLY A 4 -1.09 11.43 0.53
N GLU A 5 -2.02 12.32 0.20
CA GLU A 5 -2.18 12.82 -1.17
C GLU A 5 -0.87 13.42 -1.68
N SER A 6 -0.42 13.00 -2.87
CA SER A 6 0.77 13.53 -3.54
C SER A 6 0.40 14.41 -4.73
N GLU A 7 1.39 15.17 -5.23
CA GLU A 7 1.25 15.97 -6.44
C GLU A 7 0.65 15.17 -7.60
N GLY A 8 1.14 13.95 -7.84
CA GLY A 8 0.63 13.06 -8.88
C GLY A 8 -0.76 12.45 -8.61
N ASN A 9 -1.34 12.64 -7.42
CA ASN A 9 -2.75 12.30 -7.18
C ASN A 9 -3.70 13.43 -7.55
N VAL A 10 -3.19 14.66 -7.71
CA VAL A 10 -3.95 15.85 -8.07
C VAL A 10 -3.81 16.17 -9.56
N ASP A 11 -2.60 16.04 -10.08
CA ASP A 11 -2.26 16.37 -11.46
C ASP A 11 -1.33 15.27 -12.01
N ASP A 12 -1.82 14.48 -12.96
CA ASP A 12 -1.04 13.41 -13.56
C ASP A 12 -0.05 13.91 -14.63
N THR A 13 -0.12 15.17 -15.06
CA THR A 13 0.85 15.76 -15.98
C THR A 13 2.23 15.94 -15.36
N VAL A 14 2.34 15.99 -14.02
CA VAL A 14 3.64 16.09 -13.34
C VAL A 14 4.57 14.92 -13.63
N TYR A 15 4.00 13.75 -13.97
CA TYR A 15 4.79 12.56 -14.33
C TYR A 15 5.55 12.70 -15.66
N GLU A 16 5.24 13.69 -16.49
CA GLU A 16 5.99 13.96 -17.72
C GLU A 16 7.43 14.41 -17.44
N THR A 17 7.64 15.08 -16.31
CA THR A 17 8.92 15.76 -16.01
C THR A 17 9.51 15.36 -14.66
N VAL A 18 8.70 14.85 -13.74
CA VAL A 18 9.13 14.43 -12.42
C VAL A 18 9.00 12.92 -12.28
N PRO A 19 10.09 12.19 -11.96
CA PRO A 19 10.03 10.77 -11.74
C PRO A 19 9.07 10.43 -10.57
N ASP A 20 8.30 9.35 -10.72
CA ASP A 20 7.28 8.96 -9.73
C ASP A 20 7.83 8.88 -8.28
N HIS A 21 9.04 8.39 -8.10
CA HIS A 21 9.65 8.27 -6.78
C HIS A 21 9.97 9.62 -6.12
N ALA A 22 10.06 10.71 -6.89
CA ALA A 22 10.43 12.05 -6.43
C ALA A 22 9.23 12.96 -6.14
N LEU A 23 8.00 12.53 -6.44
CA LEU A 23 6.79 13.31 -6.17
C LEU A 23 6.53 13.47 -4.68
N SER A 24 6.26 14.73 -4.28
CA SER A 24 6.01 15.13 -2.90
C SER A 24 4.53 15.00 -2.50
N LEU A 25 4.28 15.06 -1.20
CA LEU A 25 2.93 15.26 -0.69
C LEU A 25 2.45 16.69 -0.99
N THR A 26 1.14 16.82 -1.17
CA THR A 26 0.46 18.13 -1.09
C THR A 26 0.28 18.53 0.37
N ASP A 27 -0.05 19.82 0.61
CA ASP A 27 -0.44 20.28 1.95
C ASP A 27 -1.63 19.48 2.52
N ARG A 28 -2.53 19.04 1.65
CA ARG A 28 -3.63 18.15 2.04
C ARG A 28 -3.12 16.79 2.45
N GLY A 29 -2.15 16.24 1.72
CA GLY A 29 -1.51 14.96 2.05
C GLY A 29 -0.80 15.00 3.41
N ILE A 30 -0.11 16.08 3.72
CA ILE A 30 0.51 16.31 5.03
C ILE A 30 -0.55 16.32 6.14
N ARG A 31 -1.65 17.06 5.96
CA ARG A 31 -2.75 17.07 6.93
C ARG A 31 -3.43 15.71 7.09
N GLN A 32 -3.59 14.95 5.99
CA GLN A 32 -4.12 13.58 6.06
C GLN A 32 -3.21 12.67 6.89
N ALA A 33 -1.90 12.73 6.67
CA ALA A 33 -0.93 11.96 7.42
C ALA A 33 -0.94 12.34 8.91
N ALA A 34 -0.93 13.63 9.24
CA ALA A 34 -1.00 14.11 10.62
C ALA A 34 -2.27 13.63 11.35
N ALA A 35 -3.43 13.72 10.70
CA ALA A 35 -4.70 13.22 11.26
C ALA A 35 -4.67 11.71 11.47
N THR A 36 -4.01 10.97 10.57
CA THR A 36 -3.83 9.52 10.72
C THR A 36 -2.84 9.19 11.84
N GLY A 37 -1.78 10.00 11.99
CA GLY A 37 -0.83 9.86 13.10
C GLY A 37 -1.51 9.95 14.45
N GLN A 38 -2.45 10.88 14.65
CA GLN A 38 -3.23 10.95 15.88
C GLN A 38 -4.00 9.64 16.15
N ARG A 39 -4.71 9.12 15.15
CA ARG A 39 -5.45 7.84 15.27
C ARG A 39 -4.52 6.65 15.55
N LEU A 40 -3.31 6.65 14.99
CA LEU A 40 -2.33 5.61 15.24
C LEU A 40 -1.77 5.70 16.66
N ARG A 41 -1.49 6.90 17.18
CA ARG A 41 -1.07 7.08 18.58
C ARG A 41 -2.12 6.54 19.56
N ASP A 42 -3.40 6.84 19.30
CA ASP A 42 -4.51 6.32 20.11
C ASP A 42 -4.60 4.79 20.02
N LEU A 43 -4.38 4.21 18.83
CA LEU A 43 -4.38 2.74 18.63
C LEU A 43 -3.19 2.05 19.27
N LEU A 44 -2.01 2.67 19.24
CA LEU A 44 -0.77 2.11 19.79
C LEU A 44 -0.70 2.22 21.32
N ASP A 45 -1.47 3.12 21.94
CA ASP A 45 -1.55 3.32 23.40
C ASP A 45 -0.17 3.39 24.08
N GLY A 46 0.76 4.14 23.46
CA GLY A 46 2.13 4.31 23.96
C GLY A 46 3.09 3.14 23.65
N GLU A 47 2.62 2.09 22.97
CA GLU A 47 3.48 0.98 22.56
C GLU A 47 4.39 1.39 21.38
N SER A 48 5.56 0.77 21.33
CA SER A 48 6.50 0.98 20.21
C SER A 48 5.99 0.34 18.91
N VAL A 49 6.38 0.94 17.78
CA VAL A 49 6.06 0.46 16.45
C VAL A 49 7.32 0.33 15.61
N MET A 50 7.50 -0.79 14.92
CA MET A 50 8.51 -0.94 13.88
C MET A 50 7.95 -0.45 12.56
N VAL A 51 8.73 0.32 11.79
CA VAL A 51 8.26 0.90 10.53
C VAL A 51 9.05 0.36 9.34
N TYR A 52 8.34 -0.21 8.36
CA TYR A 52 8.83 -0.42 7.00
C TYR A 52 8.17 0.59 6.06
N ALA A 53 8.89 1.06 5.06
CA ALA A 53 8.31 2.01 4.11
C ALA A 53 8.87 1.88 2.70
N SER A 54 8.06 2.27 1.73
CA SER A 54 8.55 2.60 0.40
C SER A 54 9.58 3.73 0.47
N PRO A 55 10.67 3.68 -0.31
CA PRO A 55 11.69 4.73 -0.32
C PRO A 55 11.25 6.02 -1.02
N TYR A 56 10.06 6.07 -1.61
CA TYR A 56 9.52 7.22 -2.33
C TYR A 56 9.33 8.43 -1.41
N ILE A 57 9.57 9.65 -1.93
CA ILE A 57 9.51 10.89 -1.15
C ILE A 57 8.18 11.05 -0.42
N ARG A 58 7.05 10.82 -1.10
CA ARG A 58 5.70 10.91 -0.48
C ARG A 58 5.50 9.95 0.70
N SER A 59 6.17 8.80 0.69
CA SER A 59 6.12 7.85 1.83
C SER A 59 6.96 8.34 3.00
N LYS A 60 8.14 8.92 2.75
CA LYS A 60 9.00 9.55 3.77
C LYS A 60 8.29 10.71 4.44
N GLN A 61 7.76 11.64 3.66
CA GLN A 61 7.01 12.79 4.16
C GLN A 61 5.75 12.37 4.93
N THR A 62 5.11 11.25 4.52
CA THR A 62 3.98 10.68 5.28
C THR A 62 4.43 10.26 6.68
N ILE A 63 5.58 9.56 6.80
CA ILE A 63 6.11 9.11 8.11
C ILE A 63 6.44 10.29 9.00
N GLU A 64 7.10 11.31 8.46
CA GLU A 64 7.42 12.53 9.21
C GLU A 64 6.15 13.23 9.74
N ALA A 65 5.12 13.32 8.89
CA ALA A 65 3.85 13.95 9.26
C ALA A 65 3.00 13.11 10.23
N LEU A 66 3.22 11.79 10.33
CA LEU A 66 2.53 10.92 11.30
C LEU A 66 2.90 11.28 12.75
N ASP A 67 4.09 11.81 12.99
CA ASP A 67 4.58 12.19 14.32
C ASP A 67 4.40 11.06 15.38
N LEU A 68 4.92 9.88 15.05
CA LEU A 68 4.88 8.70 15.94
C LEU A 68 6.12 8.56 16.83
N GLY A 69 6.99 9.57 16.88
CA GLY A 69 8.27 9.50 17.58
C GLY A 69 9.30 8.58 16.90
N VAL A 70 9.07 8.19 15.66
CA VAL A 70 9.98 7.37 14.83
C VAL A 70 10.68 8.30 13.85
N GLY A 71 12.01 8.43 13.96
CA GLY A 71 12.83 9.16 13.00
C GLY A 71 13.03 8.39 11.70
N LEU A 72 13.32 9.09 10.59
CA LEU A 72 13.57 8.42 9.31
C LEU A 72 14.78 7.45 9.38
N ASP A 73 15.73 7.67 10.25
CA ASP A 73 16.89 6.79 10.46
C ASP A 73 16.49 5.43 11.08
N ASP A 74 15.36 5.37 11.78
CA ASP A 74 14.81 4.15 12.38
C ASP A 74 13.88 3.39 11.43
N VAL A 75 13.57 3.97 10.27
CA VAL A 75 12.68 3.37 9.26
C VAL A 75 13.46 2.41 8.37
N ARG A 76 12.91 1.21 8.20
CA ARG A 76 13.43 0.24 7.23
C ARG A 76 12.85 0.52 5.85
N PHE A 77 13.58 1.31 5.05
CA PHE A 77 13.18 1.56 3.66
C PHE A 77 13.36 0.32 2.81
N GLU A 78 12.26 -0.11 2.18
CA GLU A 78 12.19 -1.36 1.44
C GLU A 78 11.74 -1.11 -0.02
N PRO A 79 12.64 -1.22 -1.01
CA PRO A 79 12.30 -0.95 -2.41
C PRO A 79 11.18 -1.83 -2.98
N ARG A 80 10.97 -3.03 -2.43
CA ARG A 80 9.87 -3.92 -2.84
C ARG A 80 8.48 -3.40 -2.43
N LEU A 81 8.41 -2.37 -1.57
CA LEU A 81 7.17 -1.69 -1.17
C LEU A 81 6.83 -0.47 -2.04
N ARG A 82 7.60 -0.19 -3.12
CA ARG A 82 7.29 0.89 -4.07
C ARG A 82 5.95 0.66 -4.77
N GLU A 83 5.38 1.69 -5.39
CA GLU A 83 4.18 1.54 -6.21
C GLU A 83 4.49 0.79 -7.52
N GLN A 84 3.46 0.31 -8.19
CA GLN A 84 3.56 -0.24 -9.54
C GLN A 84 4.23 0.79 -10.45
N ASP A 85 5.24 0.35 -11.18
CA ASP A 85 5.91 1.19 -12.17
C ASP A 85 5.07 1.27 -13.46
N TRP A 86 4.80 2.50 -13.93
CA TRP A 86 4.02 2.75 -15.15
C TRP A 86 4.87 3.26 -16.30
N ALA A 87 6.08 3.67 -16.08
CA ALA A 87 7.18 4.06 -16.96
C ALA A 87 8.06 5.11 -16.27
N ASN A 88 9.24 5.36 -16.83
CA ASN A 88 10.18 6.36 -16.29
C ASN A 88 9.63 7.79 -16.32
N PHE A 89 9.07 8.21 -17.47
CA PHE A 89 8.30 9.43 -17.65
C PHE A 89 7.02 9.09 -18.40
N GLN A 90 5.92 9.68 -17.98
CA GLN A 90 4.60 9.26 -18.42
C GLN A 90 3.92 10.36 -19.25
N ASP A 91 3.74 10.11 -20.54
CA ASP A 91 2.85 10.92 -21.37
C ASP A 91 1.41 10.68 -20.95
N PRO A 92 0.63 11.72 -20.55
CA PRO A 92 -0.74 11.55 -20.04
C PRO A 92 -1.69 10.87 -21.03
N ALA A 93 -1.54 11.12 -22.34
CA ALA A 93 -2.41 10.52 -23.35
C ALA A 93 -2.12 9.03 -23.50
N ASP A 94 -0.84 8.63 -23.49
CA ASP A 94 -0.45 7.21 -23.52
C ASP A 94 -0.88 6.50 -22.24
N VAL A 95 -0.69 7.12 -21.08
CA VAL A 95 -1.13 6.56 -19.79
C VAL A 95 -2.64 6.38 -19.75
N ALA A 96 -3.43 7.34 -20.25
CA ALA A 96 -4.89 7.21 -20.32
C ALA A 96 -5.31 6.03 -21.21
N ALA A 97 -4.67 5.86 -22.38
CA ALA A 97 -4.93 4.74 -23.27
C ALA A 97 -4.56 3.39 -22.63
N GLN A 98 -3.43 3.32 -21.92
CA GLN A 98 -3.00 2.12 -21.22
C GLN A 98 -3.92 1.81 -20.01
N LYS A 99 -4.40 2.81 -19.27
CA LYS A 99 -5.41 2.64 -18.20
C LYS A 99 -6.69 2.01 -18.75
N ALA A 100 -7.21 2.51 -19.87
CA ALA A 100 -8.41 1.94 -20.51
C ALA A 100 -8.21 0.45 -20.88
N ARG A 101 -7.06 0.12 -21.50
CA ARG A 101 -6.73 -1.29 -21.81
C ARG A 101 -6.58 -2.15 -20.55
N ARG A 102 -6.00 -1.61 -19.50
CA ARG A 102 -5.89 -2.32 -18.21
C ARG A 102 -7.26 -2.62 -17.63
N ASP A 103 -8.20 -1.67 -17.70
CA ASP A 103 -9.55 -1.85 -17.18
C ASP A 103 -10.33 -2.95 -17.93
N GLU A 104 -10.00 -3.19 -19.21
CA GLU A 104 -10.55 -4.31 -20.00
C GLU A 104 -9.83 -5.64 -19.73
N TYR A 105 -8.49 -5.61 -19.54
CA TYR A 105 -7.66 -6.80 -19.44
C TYR A 105 -7.58 -7.36 -18.00
N GLY A 106 -7.75 -6.49 -17.00
CA GLY A 106 -7.57 -6.75 -15.57
C GLY A 106 -6.28 -6.14 -15.00
N HIS A 107 -6.39 -5.58 -13.82
CA HIS A 107 -5.31 -4.85 -13.13
C HIS A 107 -4.17 -5.78 -12.71
N PHE A 108 -4.45 -7.05 -12.46
CA PHE A 108 -3.45 -8.02 -12.00
C PHE A 108 -2.49 -8.43 -13.12
N TYR A 109 -3.00 -8.71 -14.31
CA TYR A 109 -2.19 -9.26 -15.40
C TYR A 109 -1.75 -8.22 -16.42
N TYR A 110 -2.43 -7.07 -16.54
CA TYR A 110 -2.02 -6.04 -17.50
C TYR A 110 -0.66 -5.45 -17.13
N ARG A 111 0.27 -5.48 -18.11
CA ARG A 111 1.59 -4.85 -17.99
C ARG A 111 1.60 -3.52 -18.72
N PHE A 112 2.01 -2.46 -18.02
CA PHE A 112 2.34 -1.20 -18.67
C PHE A 112 3.55 -1.36 -19.59
N THR A 113 3.56 -0.68 -20.73
CA THR A 113 4.52 -0.91 -21.84
C THR A 113 5.98 -0.83 -21.40
N GLN A 114 6.31 0.04 -20.46
CA GLN A 114 7.67 0.20 -19.91
C GLN A 114 7.69 0.02 -18.38
N GLY A 115 6.72 -0.71 -17.86
CA GLY A 115 6.50 -0.82 -16.43
C GLY A 115 6.16 -2.22 -15.96
N GLU A 116 5.53 -2.26 -14.79
CA GLU A 116 5.13 -3.49 -14.10
C GLU A 116 3.67 -3.85 -14.40
N SER A 117 3.35 -5.14 -14.31
CA SER A 117 1.98 -5.62 -14.09
C SER A 117 1.68 -5.70 -12.59
N GLY A 118 0.42 -5.92 -12.22
CA GLY A 118 0.07 -6.25 -10.83
C GLY A 118 0.75 -7.53 -10.36
N SER A 119 0.92 -8.54 -11.24
CA SER A 119 1.63 -9.78 -10.88
C SER A 119 3.10 -9.55 -10.54
N ASP A 120 3.81 -8.63 -11.20
CA ASP A 120 5.20 -8.31 -10.82
C ASP A 120 5.25 -7.69 -9.42
N VAL A 121 4.30 -6.81 -9.12
CA VAL A 121 4.18 -6.23 -7.77
C VAL A 121 3.87 -7.31 -6.74
N TYR A 122 2.98 -8.26 -7.05
CA TYR A 122 2.66 -9.39 -6.19
C TYR A 122 3.90 -10.25 -5.89
N ASP A 123 4.73 -10.52 -6.89
CA ASP A 123 5.94 -11.33 -6.74
C ASP A 123 6.97 -10.64 -5.84
N ARG A 124 7.22 -9.33 -6.04
CA ARG A 124 8.16 -8.61 -5.16
C ARG A 124 7.63 -8.41 -3.74
N VAL A 125 6.33 -8.25 -3.57
CA VAL A 125 5.69 -8.22 -2.24
C VAL A 125 5.79 -9.59 -1.57
N SER A 126 5.65 -10.69 -2.30
CA SER A 126 5.84 -12.05 -1.78
C SER A 126 7.24 -12.25 -1.22
N THR A 127 8.27 -11.83 -1.97
CA THR A 127 9.67 -11.90 -1.50
C THR A 127 9.96 -10.97 -0.31
N PHE A 128 9.28 -9.83 -0.23
CA PHE A 128 9.35 -8.96 0.95
C PHE A 128 8.77 -9.66 2.19
N LEU A 129 7.60 -10.28 2.07
CA LEU A 129 6.97 -11.01 3.17
C LEU A 129 7.86 -12.14 3.71
N GLU A 130 8.49 -12.91 2.83
CA GLU A 130 9.45 -13.95 3.21
C GLU A 130 10.63 -13.39 4.01
N SER A 131 11.17 -12.25 3.57
CA SER A 131 12.27 -11.57 4.28
C SER A 131 11.82 -11.02 5.63
N MET A 132 10.62 -10.47 5.70
CA MET A 132 10.03 -9.93 6.91
C MET A 132 9.79 -11.04 7.96
N PHE A 133 9.21 -12.17 7.57
CA PHE A 133 8.99 -13.29 8.47
C PHE A 133 10.32 -13.88 8.96
N ARG A 134 11.31 -14.06 8.10
CA ARG A 134 12.65 -14.52 8.50
C ARG A 134 13.30 -13.57 9.51
N ASN A 135 13.11 -12.25 9.36
CA ASN A 135 13.60 -11.29 10.36
C ASN A 135 12.91 -11.44 11.71
N PHE A 136 11.63 -11.82 11.73
CA PHE A 136 10.89 -12.04 12.97
C PHE A 136 11.31 -13.36 13.66
N GLU A 137 11.71 -14.37 12.90
CA GLU A 137 12.23 -15.63 13.47
C GLU A 137 13.61 -15.47 14.09
N THR A 138 14.46 -14.59 13.49
CA THR A 138 15.83 -14.37 13.98
C THR A 138 15.96 -13.28 15.05
N HIS A 139 15.02 -12.35 15.08
CA HIS A 139 14.94 -11.25 16.03
C HIS A 139 13.53 -11.26 16.64
N SER A 140 13.38 -10.76 17.84
CA SER A 140 12.04 -10.65 18.45
C SER A 140 11.08 -9.93 17.49
N ALA A 141 9.95 -10.56 17.18
CA ALA A 141 8.91 -9.93 16.37
C ALA A 141 8.40 -8.67 17.07
N PRO A 142 8.22 -7.55 16.37
CA PRO A 142 7.63 -6.37 16.96
C PRO A 142 6.17 -6.65 17.33
N ARG A 143 5.70 -6.04 18.41
CA ARG A 143 4.29 -6.13 18.78
C ARG A 143 3.41 -5.39 17.76
N ASN A 144 3.88 -4.24 17.30
CA ASN A 144 3.22 -3.43 16.29
C ASN A 144 4.15 -3.19 15.10
N LEU A 145 3.60 -3.33 13.90
CA LEU A 145 4.29 -3.10 12.63
C LEU A 145 3.48 -2.12 11.78
N LEU A 146 4.09 -1.03 11.37
CA LEU A 146 3.53 -0.11 10.39
C LEU A 146 4.25 -0.28 9.05
N ILE A 147 3.47 -0.46 7.99
CA ILE A 147 3.99 -0.48 6.61
C ILE A 147 3.40 0.73 5.87
N VAL A 148 4.24 1.67 5.44
CA VAL A 148 3.83 2.84 4.66
C VAL A 148 4.16 2.59 3.19
N THR A 149 3.13 2.52 2.35
CA THR A 149 3.24 2.12 0.95
C THR A 149 2.13 2.78 0.10
N HIS A 150 1.72 2.16 -1.00
CA HIS A 150 0.87 2.73 -2.05
C HIS A 150 -0.41 1.92 -2.23
N GLY A 151 -1.34 2.44 -3.03
CA GLY A 151 -2.69 1.89 -3.11
C GLY A 151 -2.76 0.47 -3.66
N LEU A 152 -2.17 0.22 -4.84
CA LEU A 152 -2.17 -1.11 -5.44
C LEU A 152 -1.30 -2.08 -4.64
N THR A 153 -0.13 -1.62 -4.19
CA THR A 153 0.79 -2.44 -3.38
C THR A 153 0.12 -2.92 -2.08
N MET A 154 -0.73 -2.09 -1.42
CA MET A 154 -1.48 -2.51 -0.23
C MET A 154 -2.48 -3.63 -0.53
N ARG A 155 -3.22 -3.53 -1.64
CA ARG A 155 -4.18 -4.59 -2.03
C ARG A 155 -3.45 -5.90 -2.32
N LEU A 156 -2.33 -5.84 -3.04
CA LEU A 156 -1.51 -7.01 -3.37
C LEU A 156 -0.83 -7.62 -2.14
N PHE A 157 -0.40 -6.77 -1.19
CA PHE A 157 0.09 -7.24 0.10
C PHE A 157 -0.98 -8.05 0.84
N CYS A 158 -2.20 -7.53 0.96
CA CYS A 158 -3.29 -8.24 1.60
C CYS A 158 -3.73 -9.48 0.79
N MET A 159 -3.76 -9.39 -0.54
CA MET A 159 -4.02 -10.54 -1.39
C MET A 159 -3.02 -11.68 -1.11
N ARG A 160 -1.73 -11.37 -1.02
CA ARG A 160 -0.69 -12.36 -0.72
C ARG A 160 -0.81 -12.89 0.71
N TRP A 161 -1.06 -12.01 1.68
CA TRP A 161 -1.20 -12.36 3.08
C TRP A 161 -2.37 -13.31 3.35
N PHE A 162 -3.54 -12.99 2.81
CA PHE A 162 -4.77 -13.75 3.02
C PHE A 162 -5.04 -14.81 1.95
N HIS A 163 -4.15 -14.93 0.95
CA HIS A 163 -4.33 -15.83 -0.20
C HIS A 163 -5.66 -15.59 -0.94
N TRP A 164 -5.99 -14.33 -1.19
CA TRP A 164 -7.19 -13.98 -1.97
C TRP A 164 -7.04 -14.38 -3.44
N SER A 165 -8.16 -14.55 -4.11
CA SER A 165 -8.22 -14.78 -5.55
C SER A 165 -7.88 -13.51 -6.34
N VAL A 166 -7.55 -13.67 -7.62
CA VAL A 166 -7.34 -12.54 -8.53
C VAL A 166 -8.66 -11.79 -8.72
N GLU A 167 -9.76 -12.51 -8.85
CA GLU A 167 -11.12 -11.96 -9.03
C GLU A 167 -11.50 -11.06 -7.84
N TYR A 168 -11.19 -11.49 -6.62
CA TYR A 168 -11.44 -10.64 -5.45
C TYR A 168 -10.54 -9.41 -5.45
N PHE A 169 -9.26 -9.54 -5.76
CA PHE A 169 -8.36 -8.40 -5.90
C PHE A 169 -8.87 -7.39 -6.94
N GLU A 170 -9.35 -7.86 -8.10
CA GLU A 170 -9.90 -7.01 -9.16
C GLU A 170 -11.14 -6.24 -8.67
N ALA A 171 -11.97 -6.83 -7.84
CA ALA A 171 -13.15 -6.19 -7.28
C ALA A 171 -12.83 -5.08 -6.25
N LEU A 172 -11.62 -5.02 -5.71
CA LEU A 172 -11.26 -4.10 -4.62
C LEU A 172 -10.87 -2.71 -5.12
N GLN A 173 -11.28 -1.69 -4.36
CA GLN A 173 -10.78 -0.32 -4.52
C GLN A 173 -9.44 -0.12 -3.81
N ASN A 174 -8.62 0.80 -4.33
CA ASN A 174 -7.49 1.31 -3.56
C ASN A 174 -7.99 2.02 -2.30
N PRO A 175 -7.34 1.82 -1.13
CA PRO A 175 -7.59 2.67 0.03
C PRO A 175 -7.39 4.15 -0.31
N ALA A 176 -8.11 5.04 0.36
CA ALA A 176 -7.91 6.48 0.20
C ALA A 176 -6.50 6.92 0.66
N ASN A 177 -6.03 8.07 0.21
CA ASN A 177 -4.76 8.63 0.67
C ASN A 177 -4.80 8.86 2.19
N GLY A 178 -3.75 8.42 2.88
CA GLY A 178 -3.67 8.45 4.34
C GLY A 178 -4.45 7.35 5.06
N ASP A 179 -5.16 6.48 4.35
CA ASP A 179 -5.91 5.38 4.98
C ASP A 179 -4.99 4.30 5.55
N VAL A 180 -5.43 3.71 6.65
CA VAL A 180 -4.80 2.57 7.32
C VAL A 180 -5.70 1.34 7.20
N VAL A 181 -5.11 0.24 6.78
CA VAL A 181 -5.70 -1.09 6.84
C VAL A 181 -5.04 -1.81 8.00
N VAL A 182 -5.81 -2.18 9.01
CA VAL A 182 -5.32 -2.82 10.24
C VAL A 182 -5.52 -4.32 10.15
N LEU A 183 -4.45 -5.08 10.36
CA LEU A 183 -4.45 -6.53 10.51
C LEU A 183 -4.26 -6.85 11.98
N GLU A 184 -5.25 -7.46 12.60
CA GLU A 184 -5.24 -7.80 14.02
C GLU A 184 -5.03 -9.29 14.23
N LEU A 185 -4.06 -9.64 15.08
CA LEU A 185 -3.86 -11.01 15.52
C LEU A 185 -4.98 -11.39 16.51
N GLN A 186 -5.76 -12.38 16.16
CA GLN A 186 -6.87 -12.87 16.99
C GLN A 186 -6.42 -13.95 17.96
N ALA A 187 -7.27 -14.29 18.91
CA ALA A 187 -7.01 -15.34 19.91
C ALA A 187 -6.79 -16.75 19.28
N ASP A 188 -7.27 -16.97 18.07
CA ASP A 188 -7.05 -18.20 17.30
C ASP A 188 -5.73 -18.19 16.51
N PHE A 189 -4.82 -17.24 16.78
CA PHE A 189 -3.55 -17.02 16.12
C PHE A 189 -3.66 -16.74 14.61
N ARG A 190 -4.81 -16.24 14.15
CA ARG A 190 -5.01 -15.79 12.78
C ARG A 190 -5.13 -14.28 12.72
N TYR A 191 -4.55 -13.70 11.69
CA TYR A 191 -4.74 -12.28 11.39
C TYR A 191 -6.07 -12.06 10.68
N ARG A 192 -6.76 -10.99 11.04
CA ARG A 192 -7.97 -10.52 10.37
C ARG A 192 -7.91 -9.03 10.15
N LEU A 193 -8.55 -8.58 9.07
CA LEU A 193 -8.75 -7.16 8.83
C LEU A 193 -9.78 -6.60 9.82
N ALA A 194 -9.46 -5.47 10.45
CA ALA A 194 -10.44 -4.76 11.28
C ALA A 194 -11.66 -4.27 10.47
N ARG A 195 -11.46 -4.03 9.17
CA ARG A 195 -12.52 -3.74 8.20
C ARG A 195 -12.16 -4.24 6.80
N PRO A 196 -13.13 -4.69 5.98
CA PRO A 196 -12.87 -5.06 4.59
C PRO A 196 -12.48 -3.83 3.76
N PHE A 197 -11.86 -4.08 2.60
CA PHE A 197 -11.68 -3.07 1.57
C PHE A 197 -13.02 -2.69 0.92
N ASN A 198 -13.13 -1.47 0.43
CA ASN A 198 -14.21 -1.09 -0.45
C ASN A 198 -14.07 -1.82 -1.80
N GLN A 199 -15.21 -2.06 -2.46
CA GLN A 199 -15.27 -2.74 -3.76
C GLN A 199 -15.74 -1.77 -4.85
N TRP A 200 -15.18 -1.90 -6.06
CA TRP A 200 -15.71 -1.29 -7.28
C TRP A 200 -16.94 -2.05 -7.74
N ASP A 201 -16.73 -3.37 -7.90
CA ASP A 201 -17.76 -4.29 -8.30
C ASP A 201 -18.58 -4.67 -7.07
N ARG A 202 -19.75 -4.05 -6.97
CA ARG A 202 -20.70 -4.28 -5.87
C ARG A 202 -21.45 -5.61 -6.02
N ASP A 203 -21.43 -6.19 -7.21
CA ASP A 203 -22.08 -7.46 -7.51
C ASP A 203 -21.14 -8.64 -7.20
N TYR A 204 -19.84 -8.41 -7.05
CA TYR A 204 -18.90 -9.43 -6.62
C TYR A 204 -19.21 -9.89 -5.20
N VAL A 205 -19.49 -11.18 -5.06
CA VAL A 205 -19.77 -11.81 -3.75
C VAL A 205 -18.52 -12.56 -3.30
N PRO A 206 -17.79 -12.05 -2.26
CA PRO A 206 -16.61 -12.72 -1.76
C PRO A 206 -16.91 -14.14 -1.29
N SER A 207 -16.01 -15.09 -1.57
CA SER A 207 -16.10 -16.48 -1.11
C SER A 207 -16.03 -16.58 0.42
N ALA A 208 -16.39 -17.73 0.98
CA ALA A 208 -16.27 -17.97 2.42
C ALA A 208 -14.83 -17.78 2.93
N ARG A 209 -13.82 -18.16 2.11
CA ARG A 209 -12.39 -17.96 2.42
C ARG A 209 -12.04 -16.48 2.50
N GLU A 210 -12.45 -15.69 1.51
CA GLU A 210 -12.20 -14.25 1.47
C GLU A 210 -12.88 -13.55 2.65
N ARG A 211 -14.15 -13.88 2.92
CA ARG A 211 -14.88 -13.35 4.08
C ARG A 211 -14.22 -13.69 5.41
N SER A 212 -13.53 -14.81 5.53
CA SER A 212 -12.85 -15.19 6.77
C SER A 212 -11.67 -14.28 7.12
N SER A 213 -11.18 -13.46 6.16
CA SER A 213 -10.10 -12.51 6.38
C SER A 213 -10.49 -11.24 7.16
N TRP A 214 -11.78 -11.00 7.42
CA TRP A 214 -12.27 -9.82 8.17
C TRP A 214 -13.35 -10.14 9.22
N ARG A 215 -13.32 -11.31 9.83
CA ARG A 215 -14.23 -11.70 10.92
C ARG A 215 -13.50 -12.19 12.14
#